data_4f2e353736675c339e41500fb2a66189
#
_entry.id   4f2e353736675c339e41500fb2a66189
#
_cell.length_a   1.000
_cell.length_b   1.000
_cell.length_c   1.000
_cell.angle_alpha   90.00
_cell.angle_beta   90.00
_cell.angle_gamma   90.00
#
_symmetry.space_group_name_H-M   'P 1'
#
loop_
_entity.id
_entity.type
_entity.pdbx_description
1 polymer ?
#
loop_
_entity_poly.entity_id
_entity_poly.type
_entity_poly.pdbx_seq_one_letter_code
_entity_poly.pdbx_strand_id
1 'polypeptide(L)'
;MNYIKNKLSFKKKWCLVTGATGHLGKTICYHFAELDANIIILDLDEKKCLELKKYLIKKFNIKVFICICDLQIEKERNSTITKIKKEIGNLDIIINNAALVGTSNLKNWITDFENQSLDSWRASIEVNLTAVFHLCQGLTPLLKKSKIANIVNISSIYGILAPDKNLYSKTKMNNPAGYAISKAGLIQLTKWLSTTLSPSVRVNAIAPGGIFRNQNPFFIKKYNKSTPLNRMATEEDIAGGVIFFASELASYITGQVLSIDGGKGVW
;
A
#
# COMPACT_ATOMS: atom_id res chain seq x y z
N MET A 1 12.69 -26.34 16.73
CA MET A 1 12.51 -24.96 17.21
C MET A 1 12.28 -24.05 16.00
N ASN A 2 11.01 -23.88 15.55
CA ASN A 2 10.66 -23.17 14.31
C ASN A 2 9.57 -22.11 14.51
N TYR A 3 9.44 -21.55 15.74
CA TYR A 3 8.36 -20.64 16.08
C TYR A 3 8.26 -19.45 15.10
N ILE A 4 9.34 -18.67 14.96
CA ILE A 4 9.39 -17.48 14.09
C ILE A 4 9.11 -17.85 12.64
N LYS A 5 9.75 -18.92 12.12
CA LYS A 5 9.56 -19.37 10.74
C LYS A 5 8.11 -19.76 10.46
N ASN A 6 7.44 -20.43 11.41
CA ASN A 6 6.04 -20.80 11.26
C ASN A 6 5.13 -19.56 11.27
N LYS A 7 5.43 -18.57 12.13
CA LYS A 7 4.67 -17.32 12.23
C LYS A 7 4.84 -16.39 11.02
N LEU A 8 5.92 -16.54 10.26
CA LEU A 8 6.17 -15.82 9.01
C LEU A 8 5.68 -16.59 7.77
N SER A 9 5.20 -17.82 7.87
CA SER A 9 4.76 -18.60 6.71
C SER A 9 3.36 -18.17 6.25
N PHE A 10 3.24 -17.89 4.95
CA PHE A 10 1.95 -17.65 4.29
C PHE A 10 1.53 -18.79 3.37
N LYS A 11 2.04 -19.99 3.61
CA LYS A 11 1.78 -21.16 2.77
C LYS A 11 0.28 -21.38 2.54
N LYS A 12 -0.12 -21.42 1.27
CA LYS A 12 -1.51 -21.57 0.82
C LYS A 12 -2.44 -20.39 1.17
N LYS A 13 -1.92 -19.26 1.69
CA LYS A 13 -2.68 -18.05 1.99
C LYS A 13 -2.82 -17.18 0.75
N TRP A 14 -3.95 -16.52 0.58
CA TRP A 14 -4.18 -15.58 -0.50
C TRP A 14 -3.93 -14.14 -0.03
N CYS A 15 -3.01 -13.48 -0.72
CA CYS A 15 -2.68 -12.06 -0.51
C CYS A 15 -3.10 -11.24 -1.73
N LEU A 16 -4.04 -10.32 -1.56
CA LEU A 16 -4.39 -9.31 -2.56
C LEU A 16 -3.46 -8.10 -2.41
N VAL A 17 -2.81 -7.70 -3.49
CA VAL A 17 -1.98 -6.48 -3.53
C VAL A 17 -2.52 -5.55 -4.60
N THR A 18 -2.94 -4.34 -4.21
CA THR A 18 -3.34 -3.28 -5.15
C THR A 18 -2.12 -2.47 -5.60
N GLY A 19 -2.11 -2.01 -6.86
CA GLY A 19 -0.92 -1.36 -7.42
C GLY A 19 0.28 -2.32 -7.47
N ALA A 20 0.00 -3.59 -7.72
CA ALA A 20 0.96 -4.70 -7.62
C ALA A 20 2.11 -4.60 -8.62
N THR A 21 1.92 -3.91 -9.75
CA THR A 21 2.95 -3.73 -10.77
C THR A 21 3.83 -2.49 -10.56
N GLY A 22 3.50 -1.65 -9.57
CA GLY A 22 4.34 -0.52 -9.14
C GLY A 22 5.61 -0.99 -8.42
N HIS A 23 6.53 -0.07 -8.16
CA HIS A 23 7.82 -0.39 -7.50
C HIS A 23 7.64 -1.15 -6.19
N LEU A 24 6.96 -0.53 -5.21
CA LEU A 24 6.71 -1.13 -3.91
C LEU A 24 5.80 -2.37 -4.02
N GLY A 25 4.76 -2.31 -4.86
CA GLY A 25 3.83 -3.41 -5.07
C GLY A 25 4.52 -4.69 -5.55
N LYS A 26 5.47 -4.57 -6.51
CA LYS A 26 6.28 -5.72 -6.99
C LYS A 26 7.12 -6.34 -5.87
N THR A 27 7.80 -5.51 -5.08
CA THR A 27 8.61 -5.96 -3.95
C THR A 27 7.74 -6.67 -2.91
N ILE A 28 6.57 -6.13 -2.60
CA ILE A 28 5.62 -6.77 -1.70
C ILE A 28 5.16 -8.13 -2.26
N CYS A 29 4.73 -8.19 -3.53
CA CYS A 29 4.32 -9.45 -4.16
C CYS A 29 5.44 -10.49 -4.14
N TYR A 30 6.68 -10.05 -4.39
CA TYR A 30 7.86 -10.91 -4.37
C TYR A 30 8.08 -11.54 -2.99
N HIS A 31 8.11 -10.75 -1.92
CA HIS A 31 8.35 -11.27 -0.57
C HIS A 31 7.21 -12.14 -0.05
N PHE A 32 5.96 -11.83 -0.38
CA PHE A 32 4.86 -12.74 -0.06
C PHE A 32 4.98 -14.08 -0.81
N ALA A 33 5.38 -14.04 -2.08
CA ALA A 33 5.59 -15.24 -2.88
C ALA A 33 6.77 -16.09 -2.35
N GLU A 34 7.85 -15.43 -1.88
CA GLU A 34 9.02 -16.10 -1.23
C GLU A 34 8.61 -16.80 0.08
N LEU A 35 7.57 -16.31 0.74
CA LEU A 35 6.97 -16.88 1.95
C LEU A 35 5.77 -17.80 1.65
N ASP A 36 5.71 -18.35 0.42
CA ASP A 36 4.72 -19.32 -0.08
C ASP A 36 3.26 -18.81 -0.18
N ALA A 37 3.02 -17.48 -0.17
CA ALA A 37 1.69 -16.95 -0.38
C ALA A 37 1.25 -17.07 -1.85
N ASN A 38 -0.03 -17.34 -2.06
CA ASN A 38 -0.69 -17.12 -3.35
C ASN A 38 -1.01 -15.64 -3.52
N ILE A 39 -0.84 -15.10 -4.72
CA ILE A 39 -0.94 -13.65 -4.96
C ILE A 39 -2.14 -13.33 -5.86
N ILE A 40 -2.93 -12.34 -5.45
CA ILE A 40 -3.89 -11.66 -6.32
C ILE A 40 -3.26 -10.33 -6.72
N ILE A 41 -2.87 -10.23 -7.98
CA ILE A 41 -2.35 -9.02 -8.59
C ILE A 41 -3.55 -8.16 -8.98
N LEU A 42 -3.69 -6.95 -8.42
CA LEU A 42 -4.67 -5.98 -8.83
C LEU A 42 -3.97 -4.71 -9.31
N ASP A 43 -4.10 -4.41 -10.59
CA ASP A 43 -3.51 -3.22 -11.22
C ASP A 43 -4.27 -2.84 -12.49
N LEU A 44 -3.99 -1.67 -13.06
CA LEU A 44 -4.64 -1.19 -14.27
C LEU A 44 -3.92 -1.63 -15.56
N ASP A 45 -2.62 -1.98 -15.50
CA ASP A 45 -1.79 -2.33 -16.65
C ASP A 45 -1.73 -3.84 -16.85
N GLU A 46 -2.54 -4.36 -17.77
CA GLU A 46 -2.65 -5.80 -18.03
C GLU A 46 -1.30 -6.41 -18.45
N LYS A 47 -0.52 -5.74 -19.29
CA LYS A 47 0.77 -6.25 -19.77
C LYS A 47 1.74 -6.46 -18.60
N LYS A 48 1.86 -5.45 -17.72
CA LYS A 48 2.71 -5.55 -16.52
C LYS A 48 2.20 -6.61 -15.54
N CYS A 49 0.88 -6.78 -15.40
CA CYS A 49 0.30 -7.83 -14.59
C CYS A 49 0.68 -9.23 -15.10
N LEU A 50 0.60 -9.45 -16.41
CA LEU A 50 0.99 -10.70 -17.03
C LEU A 50 2.49 -10.99 -16.88
N GLU A 51 3.34 -9.97 -17.07
CA GLU A 51 4.78 -10.08 -16.83
C GLU A 51 5.10 -10.46 -15.38
N LEU A 52 4.49 -9.77 -14.41
CA LEU A 52 4.67 -10.06 -12.99
C LEU A 52 4.19 -11.47 -12.64
N LYS A 53 3.02 -11.88 -13.11
CA LYS A 53 2.51 -13.25 -12.94
C LYS A 53 3.51 -14.28 -13.48
N LYS A 54 3.97 -14.12 -14.73
CA LYS A 54 4.94 -15.02 -15.35
C LYS A 54 6.22 -15.14 -14.52
N TYR A 55 6.72 -14.02 -14.03
CA TYR A 55 7.90 -13.98 -13.17
C TYR A 55 7.69 -14.75 -11.86
N LEU A 56 6.58 -14.46 -11.15
CA LEU A 56 6.29 -15.07 -9.85
C LEU A 56 6.11 -16.60 -9.95
N ILE A 57 5.34 -17.09 -10.94
CA ILE A 57 5.12 -18.55 -11.10
C ILE A 57 6.41 -19.27 -11.56
N LYS A 58 7.28 -18.60 -12.33
CA LYS A 58 8.56 -19.18 -12.74
C LYS A 58 9.51 -19.38 -11.55
N LYS A 59 9.46 -18.45 -10.57
CA LYS A 59 10.41 -18.42 -9.46
C LYS A 59 9.90 -19.14 -8.21
N PHE A 60 8.59 -19.12 -7.99
CA PHE A 60 7.96 -19.64 -6.77
C PHE A 60 6.85 -20.63 -7.12
N ASN A 61 6.66 -21.65 -6.28
CA ASN A 61 5.61 -22.66 -6.45
C ASN A 61 4.29 -22.17 -5.82
N ILE A 62 3.71 -21.12 -6.38
CA ILE A 62 2.48 -20.46 -5.90
C ILE A 62 1.42 -20.32 -6.98
N LYS A 63 0.19 -20.01 -6.58
CA LYS A 63 -0.88 -19.60 -7.49
C LYS A 63 -0.92 -18.08 -7.62
N VAL A 64 -1.15 -17.59 -8.84
CA VAL A 64 -1.29 -16.16 -9.12
C VAL A 64 -2.56 -15.88 -9.91
N PHE A 65 -3.42 -15.04 -9.35
CA PHE A 65 -4.66 -14.57 -9.97
C PHE A 65 -4.52 -13.09 -10.37
N ILE A 66 -5.08 -12.69 -11.51
CA ILE A 66 -5.00 -11.30 -12.00
C ILE A 66 -6.37 -10.67 -12.03
N CYS A 67 -6.46 -9.46 -11.52
CA CYS A 67 -7.57 -8.54 -11.67
C CYS A 67 -7.06 -7.25 -12.32
N ILE A 68 -7.56 -6.93 -13.52
CA ILE A 68 -7.33 -5.63 -14.14
C ILE A 68 -8.44 -4.70 -13.70
N CYS A 69 -8.07 -3.57 -13.10
CA CYS A 69 -9.04 -2.64 -12.51
C CYS A 69 -8.44 -1.24 -12.40
N ASP A 70 -9.12 -0.26 -12.99
CA ASP A 70 -8.93 1.14 -12.63
C ASP A 70 -9.69 1.43 -11.33
N LEU A 71 -8.94 1.70 -10.27
CA LEU A 71 -9.52 1.98 -8.95
C LEU A 71 -10.30 3.29 -8.89
N GLN A 72 -10.19 4.18 -9.88
CA GLN A 72 -11.04 5.35 -10.00
C GLN A 72 -12.48 4.99 -10.37
N ILE A 73 -12.69 3.84 -11.04
CA ILE A 73 -13.97 3.46 -11.63
C ILE A 73 -14.71 2.50 -10.71
N GLU A 74 -15.79 2.96 -10.07
CA GLU A 74 -16.58 2.14 -9.13
C GLU A 74 -17.09 0.83 -9.76
N LYS A 75 -17.57 0.88 -11.00
CA LYS A 75 -18.06 -0.29 -11.73
C LYS A 75 -16.99 -1.38 -11.89
N GLU A 76 -15.74 -0.97 -12.14
CA GLU A 76 -14.62 -1.91 -12.25
C GLU A 76 -14.27 -2.52 -10.89
N ARG A 77 -14.30 -1.72 -9.81
CA ARG A 77 -14.12 -2.23 -8.45
C ARG A 77 -15.20 -3.27 -8.10
N ASN A 78 -16.48 -2.99 -8.43
CA ASN A 78 -17.58 -3.92 -8.21
C ASN A 78 -17.39 -5.24 -8.98
N SER A 79 -17.02 -5.15 -10.25
CA SER A 79 -16.70 -6.32 -11.09
C SER A 79 -15.55 -7.13 -10.50
N THR A 80 -14.48 -6.45 -10.06
CA THR A 80 -13.31 -7.06 -9.44
C THR A 80 -13.66 -7.78 -8.13
N ILE A 81 -14.42 -7.15 -7.25
CA ILE A 81 -14.90 -7.77 -6.01
C ILE A 81 -15.70 -9.02 -6.31
N THR A 82 -16.62 -8.97 -7.28
CA THR A 82 -17.44 -10.12 -7.69
C THR A 82 -16.57 -11.26 -8.24
N LYS A 83 -15.59 -10.92 -9.10
CA LYS A 83 -14.65 -11.88 -9.68
C LYS A 83 -13.81 -12.57 -8.58
N ILE A 84 -13.25 -11.81 -7.64
CA ILE A 84 -12.50 -12.38 -6.52
C ILE A 84 -13.38 -13.29 -5.66
N LYS A 85 -14.60 -12.88 -5.33
CA LYS A 85 -15.54 -13.71 -4.55
C LYS A 85 -15.87 -15.03 -5.23
N LYS A 86 -15.97 -15.04 -6.56
CA LYS A 86 -16.27 -16.24 -7.35
C LYS A 86 -15.08 -17.21 -7.42
N GLU A 87 -13.88 -16.68 -7.64
CA GLU A 87 -12.70 -17.50 -7.94
C GLU A 87 -11.90 -17.88 -6.69
N ILE A 88 -11.97 -17.06 -5.63
CA ILE A 88 -11.18 -17.22 -4.42
C ILE A 88 -12.10 -17.60 -3.25
N GLY A 89 -11.93 -18.81 -2.74
CA GLY A 89 -12.82 -19.34 -1.69
C GLY A 89 -12.69 -18.64 -0.33
N ASN A 90 -11.46 -18.20 0.02
CA ASN A 90 -11.14 -17.36 1.18
C ASN A 90 -10.02 -16.39 0.83
N LEU A 91 -10.00 -15.23 1.45
CA LEU A 91 -8.95 -14.23 1.33
C LEU A 91 -8.32 -14.02 2.70
N ASP A 92 -7.00 -14.07 2.77
CA ASP A 92 -6.32 -13.97 4.05
C ASP A 92 -5.77 -12.57 4.31
N ILE A 93 -5.26 -11.90 3.26
CA ILE A 93 -4.54 -10.64 3.40
C ILE A 93 -4.96 -9.68 2.28
N ILE A 94 -5.16 -8.41 2.64
CA ILE A 94 -5.27 -7.30 1.69
C ILE A 94 -4.14 -6.29 1.97
N ILE A 95 -3.36 -5.97 0.94
CA ILE A 95 -2.39 -4.88 0.95
C ILE A 95 -2.90 -3.77 0.04
N ASN A 96 -3.42 -2.70 0.64
CA ASN A 96 -3.86 -1.50 -0.07
C ASN A 96 -2.64 -0.61 -0.33
N ASN A 97 -1.96 -0.86 -1.46
CA ASN A 97 -0.74 -0.18 -1.85
C ASN A 97 -0.93 0.81 -3.02
N ALA A 98 -1.93 0.60 -3.88
CA ALA A 98 -2.21 1.52 -4.99
C ALA A 98 -2.42 2.95 -4.49
N ALA A 99 -1.82 3.92 -5.18
CA ALA A 99 -2.02 5.34 -4.87
C ALA A 99 -1.66 6.24 -6.05
N LEU A 100 -2.38 7.34 -6.19
CA LEU A 100 -1.92 8.52 -6.90
C LEU A 100 -0.98 9.29 -5.99
N VAL A 101 0.26 9.49 -6.44
CA VAL A 101 1.37 10.09 -5.67
C VAL A 101 1.88 11.36 -6.37
N GLY A 102 2.83 12.07 -5.78
CA GLY A 102 3.38 13.32 -6.36
C GLY A 102 3.90 13.19 -7.80
N THR A 103 4.31 11.99 -8.23
CA THR A 103 4.75 11.72 -9.61
C THR A 103 3.64 11.25 -10.55
N SER A 104 2.39 11.16 -10.08
CA SER A 104 1.25 10.83 -10.95
C SER A 104 0.99 11.98 -11.92
N ASN A 105 0.76 11.63 -13.19
CA ASN A 105 0.53 12.61 -14.25
C ASN A 105 -0.92 13.14 -14.22
N LEU A 106 -1.23 13.99 -13.23
CA LEU A 106 -2.53 14.64 -13.09
C LEU A 106 -2.41 16.12 -13.38
N LYS A 107 -3.47 16.71 -13.95
CA LYS A 107 -3.54 18.13 -14.28
C LYS A 107 -3.41 18.98 -13.01
N ASN A 108 -2.50 19.95 -13.03
CA ASN A 108 -2.29 20.89 -11.92
C ASN A 108 -2.16 20.18 -10.54
N TRP A 109 -1.39 19.07 -10.52
CA TRP A 109 -1.22 18.24 -9.34
C TRP A 109 -0.10 18.74 -8.41
N ILE A 110 1.10 18.96 -8.97
CA ILE A 110 2.30 19.42 -8.26
C ILE A 110 2.57 20.91 -8.52
N THR A 111 1.58 21.76 -8.30
CA THR A 111 1.63 23.20 -8.52
C THR A 111 1.35 23.94 -7.22
N ASP A 112 1.39 25.30 -7.24
CA ASP A 112 1.04 26.13 -6.12
C ASP A 112 -0.41 25.89 -5.70
N PHE A 113 -0.70 26.12 -4.42
CA PHE A 113 -1.99 25.78 -3.82
C PHE A 113 -3.19 26.34 -4.60
N GLU A 114 -3.11 27.61 -5.01
CA GLU A 114 -4.15 28.34 -5.72
C GLU A 114 -4.51 27.72 -7.08
N ASN A 115 -3.57 26.96 -7.65
CA ASN A 115 -3.69 26.36 -8.97
C ASN A 115 -3.98 24.85 -8.92
N GLN A 116 -4.06 24.23 -7.74
CA GLN A 116 -4.34 22.80 -7.63
C GLN A 116 -5.75 22.47 -8.12
N SER A 117 -5.86 21.46 -8.99
CA SER A 117 -7.12 21.06 -9.61
C SER A 117 -8.01 20.28 -8.64
N LEU A 118 -9.29 20.65 -8.55
CA LEU A 118 -10.31 19.89 -7.82
C LEU A 118 -10.51 18.47 -8.40
N ASP A 119 -10.33 18.30 -9.72
CA ASP A 119 -10.47 16.98 -10.33
C ASP A 119 -9.31 16.07 -9.92
N SER A 120 -8.09 16.59 -9.87
CA SER A 120 -6.93 15.85 -9.37
C SER A 120 -7.05 15.56 -7.86
N TRP A 121 -7.61 16.49 -7.09
CA TRP A 121 -7.98 16.26 -5.71
C TRP A 121 -8.98 15.11 -5.58
N ARG A 122 -10.12 15.15 -6.31
CA ARG A 122 -11.14 14.10 -6.29
C ARG A 122 -10.57 12.75 -6.70
N ALA A 123 -9.78 12.70 -7.77
CA ALA A 123 -9.12 11.48 -8.23
C ALA A 123 -8.23 10.89 -7.14
N SER A 124 -7.47 11.71 -6.42
CA SER A 124 -6.60 11.23 -5.33
C SER A 124 -7.38 10.67 -4.15
N ILE A 125 -8.47 11.32 -3.75
CA ILE A 125 -9.37 10.81 -2.71
C ILE A 125 -10.02 9.49 -3.19
N GLU A 126 -10.46 9.43 -4.43
CA GLU A 126 -11.11 8.24 -4.99
C GLU A 126 -10.18 7.02 -4.97
N VAL A 127 -8.96 7.16 -5.48
CA VAL A 127 -8.00 6.04 -5.53
C VAL A 127 -7.42 5.71 -4.16
N ASN A 128 -6.95 6.74 -3.42
CA ASN A 128 -6.15 6.51 -2.23
C ASN A 128 -6.99 6.19 -0.98
N LEU A 129 -8.29 6.51 -0.99
CA LEU A 129 -9.17 6.37 0.17
C LEU A 129 -10.49 5.66 -0.16
N THR A 130 -11.30 6.16 -1.10
CA THR A 130 -12.61 5.59 -1.42
C THR A 130 -12.49 4.16 -1.94
N ALA A 131 -11.55 3.90 -2.86
CA ALA A 131 -11.32 2.57 -3.40
C ALA A 131 -10.87 1.58 -2.31
N VAL A 132 -10.04 2.02 -1.36
CA VAL A 132 -9.62 1.20 -0.22
C VAL A 132 -10.82 0.81 0.65
N PHE A 133 -11.66 1.79 1.02
CA PHE A 133 -12.91 1.52 1.75
C PHE A 133 -13.78 0.51 1.01
N HIS A 134 -14.02 0.72 -0.28
CA HIS A 134 -14.91 -0.12 -1.10
C HIS A 134 -14.38 -1.56 -1.25
N LEU A 135 -13.08 -1.75 -1.52
CA LEU A 135 -12.48 -3.08 -1.59
C LEU A 135 -12.55 -3.80 -0.23
N CYS A 136 -12.21 -3.12 0.86
CA CYS A 136 -12.30 -3.69 2.20
C CYS A 136 -13.75 -4.11 2.53
N GLN A 137 -14.73 -3.23 2.28
CA GLN A 137 -16.16 -3.51 2.48
C GLN A 137 -16.59 -4.75 1.68
N GLY A 138 -16.30 -4.74 0.37
CA GLY A 138 -16.74 -5.80 -0.54
C GLY A 138 -16.09 -7.14 -0.26
N LEU A 139 -14.82 -7.19 0.19
CA LEU A 139 -14.07 -8.42 0.42
C LEU A 139 -14.08 -8.91 1.88
N THR A 140 -14.64 -8.14 2.81
CA THR A 140 -14.78 -8.54 4.22
C THR A 140 -15.41 -9.94 4.40
N PRO A 141 -16.44 -10.36 3.65
CA PRO A 141 -16.99 -11.72 3.82
C PRO A 141 -15.98 -12.84 3.51
N LEU A 142 -15.01 -12.61 2.61
CA LEU A 142 -13.94 -13.58 2.35
C LEU A 142 -12.86 -13.55 3.45
N LEU A 143 -12.49 -12.35 3.92
CA LEU A 143 -11.55 -12.19 5.03
C LEU A 143 -12.03 -12.90 6.29
N LYS A 144 -13.31 -12.76 6.66
CA LYS A 144 -13.90 -13.41 7.85
C LYS A 144 -13.84 -14.94 7.84
N LYS A 145 -13.55 -15.57 6.68
CA LYS A 145 -13.33 -17.02 6.59
C LYS A 145 -11.90 -17.42 6.96
N SER A 146 -10.97 -16.48 7.00
CA SER A 146 -9.57 -16.74 7.33
C SER A 146 -9.32 -16.64 8.84
N LYS A 147 -8.45 -17.52 9.34
CA LYS A 147 -8.00 -17.50 10.74
C LYS A 147 -6.91 -16.45 11.01
N ILE A 148 -6.30 -15.92 9.95
CA ILE A 148 -5.20 -14.95 10.05
C ILE A 148 -5.54 -13.63 9.33
N ALA A 149 -6.83 -13.38 9.10
CA ALA A 149 -7.28 -12.25 8.29
C ALA A 149 -6.67 -10.93 8.74
N ASN A 150 -6.09 -10.21 7.79
CA ASN A 150 -5.63 -8.85 8.06
C ASN A 150 -5.61 -7.96 6.82
N ILE A 151 -5.60 -6.66 7.08
CA ILE A 151 -5.49 -5.59 6.10
C ILE A 151 -4.29 -4.74 6.49
N VAL A 152 -3.39 -4.47 5.53
CA VAL A 152 -2.30 -3.52 5.70
C VAL A 152 -2.47 -2.39 4.68
N ASN A 153 -2.65 -1.18 5.18
CA ASN A 153 -2.81 0.02 4.37
C ASN A 153 -1.47 0.75 4.23
N ILE A 154 -1.06 1.05 2.99
CA ILE A 154 0.14 1.85 2.75
C ILE A 154 -0.24 3.33 2.74
N SER A 155 -0.03 3.97 3.90
CA SER A 155 -0.21 5.40 4.07
C SER A 155 1.05 6.18 3.65
N SER A 156 1.48 7.16 4.42
CA SER A 156 2.67 7.98 4.23
C SER A 156 2.97 8.74 5.51
N ILE A 157 4.23 9.16 5.71
CA ILE A 157 4.54 10.17 6.73
C ILE A 157 3.73 11.46 6.51
N TYR A 158 3.37 11.80 5.29
CA TYR A 158 2.51 12.95 5.00
C TYR A 158 1.02 12.73 5.35
N GLY A 159 0.64 11.55 5.81
CA GLY A 159 -0.62 11.34 6.53
C GLY A 159 -0.52 11.65 8.03
N ILE A 160 0.69 11.86 8.55
CA ILE A 160 1.00 12.14 9.97
C ILE A 160 1.54 13.56 10.13
N LEU A 161 2.43 13.97 9.22
CA LEU A 161 3.17 15.23 9.25
C LEU A 161 2.75 16.13 8.11
N ALA A 162 2.83 17.44 8.31
CA ALA A 162 2.75 18.40 7.23
C ALA A 162 4.01 18.34 6.35
N PRO A 163 3.91 18.62 5.03
CA PRO A 163 5.05 18.66 4.16
C PRO A 163 5.97 19.85 4.49
N ASP A 164 7.26 19.57 4.66
CA ASP A 164 8.28 20.62 4.75
C ASP A 164 8.57 21.17 3.34
N LYS A 165 8.08 22.38 3.07
CA LYS A 165 8.27 23.05 1.77
C LYS A 165 9.74 23.31 1.43
N ASN A 166 10.62 23.42 2.42
CA ASN A 166 12.05 23.63 2.18
C ASN A 166 12.71 22.46 1.44
N LEU A 167 12.18 21.24 1.60
CA LEU A 167 12.67 20.07 0.87
C LEU A 167 12.51 20.23 -0.65
N TYR A 168 11.45 20.90 -1.07
CA TYR A 168 11.09 21.05 -2.48
C TYR A 168 11.69 22.30 -3.13
N SER A 169 12.29 23.22 -2.35
CA SER A 169 12.89 24.44 -2.90
C SER A 169 14.00 24.09 -3.91
N LYS A 170 14.09 24.85 -5.01
CA LYS A 170 14.98 24.64 -6.17
C LYS A 170 14.70 23.33 -6.93
N THR A 171 13.49 22.79 -6.82
CA THR A 171 13.05 21.61 -7.58
C THR A 171 11.70 21.88 -8.21
N LYS A 172 11.30 21.04 -9.19
CA LYS A 172 9.93 21.03 -9.73
C LYS A 172 9.02 20.07 -8.96
N MET A 173 9.47 19.56 -7.81
CA MET A 173 8.70 18.65 -6.96
C MET A 173 7.83 19.44 -5.99
N ASN A 174 6.73 18.84 -5.58
CA ASN A 174 5.86 19.37 -4.52
C ASN A 174 5.07 18.20 -3.90
N ASN A 175 4.43 18.46 -2.76
CA ASN A 175 3.47 17.55 -2.15
C ASN A 175 2.06 18.13 -2.33
N PRO A 176 1.20 17.51 -3.17
CA PRO A 176 -0.16 18.02 -3.37
C PRO A 176 -1.05 17.75 -2.15
N ALA A 177 -1.96 18.70 -1.86
CA ALA A 177 -2.85 18.62 -0.71
C ALA A 177 -3.69 17.34 -0.71
N GLY A 178 -4.25 16.96 -1.86
CA GLY A 178 -5.05 15.73 -2.00
C GLY A 178 -4.31 14.47 -1.63
N TYR A 179 -2.98 14.40 -1.89
CA TYR A 179 -2.18 13.27 -1.46
C TYR A 179 -2.08 13.18 0.08
N ALA A 180 -1.64 14.25 0.72
CA ALA A 180 -1.47 14.27 2.18
C ALA A 180 -2.79 13.97 2.91
N ILE A 181 -3.87 14.62 2.49
CA ILE A 181 -5.20 14.45 3.09
C ILE A 181 -5.73 13.01 2.88
N SER A 182 -5.59 12.45 1.67
CA SER A 182 -6.00 11.06 1.42
C SER A 182 -5.25 10.07 2.29
N LYS A 183 -3.95 10.29 2.53
CA LYS A 183 -3.11 9.42 3.38
C LYS A 183 -3.43 9.60 4.88
N ALA A 184 -3.81 10.80 5.33
CA ALA A 184 -4.34 11.03 6.68
C ALA A 184 -5.71 10.35 6.85
N GLY A 185 -6.61 10.47 5.87
CA GLY A 185 -7.89 9.77 5.85
C GLY A 185 -7.71 8.24 5.92
N LEU A 186 -6.71 7.70 5.22
CA LEU A 186 -6.40 6.27 5.24
C LEU A 186 -5.91 5.79 6.63
N ILE A 187 -5.18 6.62 7.37
CA ILE A 187 -4.81 6.36 8.76
C ILE A 187 -6.07 6.26 9.64
N GLN A 188 -6.98 7.22 9.50
CA GLN A 188 -8.22 7.20 10.28
C GLN A 188 -9.12 6.03 9.88
N LEU A 189 -9.23 5.71 8.58
CA LEU A 189 -9.94 4.53 8.11
C LEU A 189 -9.35 3.23 8.68
N THR A 190 -8.03 3.13 8.81
CA THR A 190 -7.35 1.99 9.45
C THR A 190 -7.83 1.79 10.89
N LYS A 191 -7.87 2.86 11.69
CA LYS A 191 -8.35 2.80 13.08
C LYS A 191 -9.83 2.42 13.15
N TRP A 192 -10.66 3.02 12.30
CA TRP A 192 -12.09 2.72 12.25
C TRP A 192 -12.36 1.25 11.86
N LEU A 193 -11.69 0.76 10.80
CA LEU A 193 -11.83 -0.64 10.38
C LEU A 193 -11.32 -1.61 11.45
N SER A 194 -10.26 -1.26 12.19
CA SER A 194 -9.69 -2.13 13.21
C SER A 194 -10.66 -2.44 14.33
N THR A 195 -11.47 -1.49 14.74
CA THR A 195 -12.52 -1.68 15.77
C THR A 195 -13.75 -2.36 15.19
N THR A 196 -14.15 -1.98 13.99
CA THR A 196 -15.37 -2.49 13.33
C THR A 196 -15.25 -3.95 12.90
N LEU A 197 -14.05 -4.39 12.47
CA LEU A 197 -13.82 -5.74 11.95
C LEU A 197 -13.26 -6.70 12.99
N SER A 198 -12.89 -6.22 14.17
CA SER A 198 -12.46 -7.07 15.31
C SER A 198 -13.59 -7.99 15.77
N PRO A 199 -13.26 -9.18 16.33
CA PRO A 199 -11.92 -9.77 16.40
C PRO A 199 -11.50 -10.52 15.14
N SER A 200 -12.34 -10.53 14.09
CA SER A 200 -12.17 -11.39 12.92
C SER A 200 -11.02 -10.93 12.00
N VAL A 201 -10.75 -9.63 11.90
CA VAL A 201 -9.77 -9.06 10.97
C VAL A 201 -8.94 -8.01 11.68
N ARG A 202 -7.62 -8.12 11.63
CA ARG A 202 -6.71 -7.06 12.08
C ARG A 202 -6.52 -6.03 10.96
N VAL A 203 -6.41 -4.77 11.30
CA VAL A 203 -6.19 -3.69 10.32
C VAL A 203 -5.12 -2.75 10.83
N ASN A 204 -4.02 -2.59 10.09
CA ASN A 204 -2.90 -1.72 10.45
C ASN A 204 -2.45 -0.91 9.23
N ALA A 205 -1.66 0.14 9.45
CA ALA A 205 -1.08 0.95 8.40
C ALA A 205 0.43 1.04 8.51
N ILE A 206 1.12 1.07 7.38
CA ILE A 206 2.50 1.51 7.26
C ILE A 206 2.49 2.96 6.78
N ALA A 207 3.31 3.80 7.37
CA ALA A 207 3.55 5.18 6.96
C ALA A 207 5.01 5.32 6.47
N PRO A 208 5.29 5.06 5.18
CA PRO A 208 6.62 5.18 4.64
C PRO A 208 7.12 6.62 4.64
N GLY A 209 8.43 6.80 4.88
CA GLY A 209 9.16 7.98 4.48
C GLY A 209 9.41 8.03 2.97
N GLY A 210 10.30 8.93 2.55
CA GLY A 210 10.69 9.02 1.15
C GLY A 210 11.46 7.77 0.69
N ILE A 211 10.94 7.09 -0.33
CA ILE A 211 11.60 5.97 -0.98
C ILE A 211 12.47 6.52 -2.12
N PHE A 212 13.71 6.08 -2.20
CA PHE A 212 14.65 6.52 -3.23
C PHE A 212 14.25 6.01 -4.62
N ARG A 213 14.13 6.91 -5.58
CA ARG A 213 13.81 6.64 -6.99
C ARG A 213 14.46 7.65 -7.93
N ASN A 214 15.73 7.94 -7.72
CA ASN A 214 16.48 8.92 -8.52
C ASN A 214 15.80 10.29 -8.60
N GLN A 215 15.23 10.76 -7.50
CA GLN A 215 14.67 12.12 -7.40
C GLN A 215 15.75 13.17 -7.61
N ASN A 216 15.34 14.45 -7.72
CA ASN A 216 16.25 15.57 -7.87
C ASN A 216 17.38 15.55 -6.80
N PRO A 217 18.68 15.67 -7.16
CA PRO A 217 19.79 15.58 -6.22
C PRO A 217 19.71 16.58 -5.06
N PHE A 218 19.18 17.79 -5.27
CA PHE A 218 18.98 18.78 -4.20
C PHE A 218 17.95 18.29 -3.17
N PHE A 219 16.86 17.68 -3.66
CA PHE A 219 15.86 17.06 -2.80
C PHE A 219 16.49 15.92 -1.98
N ILE A 220 17.18 14.98 -2.64
CA ILE A 220 17.83 13.84 -1.98
C ILE A 220 18.77 14.31 -0.88
N LYS A 221 19.66 15.29 -1.19
CA LYS A 221 20.62 15.83 -0.22
C LYS A 221 19.91 16.42 1.01
N LYS A 222 18.85 17.20 0.81
CA LYS A 222 18.07 17.80 1.91
C LYS A 222 17.32 16.74 2.70
N TYR A 223 16.69 15.80 2.00
CA TYR A 223 15.95 14.72 2.63
C TYR A 223 16.86 13.89 3.54
N ASN A 224 18.01 13.46 3.03
CA ASN A 224 18.98 12.69 3.80
C ASN A 224 19.45 13.47 5.04
N LYS A 225 19.82 14.76 4.88
CA LYS A 225 20.25 15.60 6.01
C LYS A 225 19.19 15.75 7.10
N SER A 226 17.89 15.72 6.73
CA SER A 226 16.75 15.82 7.65
C SER A 226 16.20 14.46 8.09
N THR A 227 16.95 13.38 7.87
CA THR A 227 16.56 12.01 8.26
C THR A 227 17.66 11.44 9.16
N PRO A 228 17.37 11.01 10.41
CA PRO A 228 18.39 10.47 11.34
C PRO A 228 19.24 9.35 10.74
N LEU A 229 18.65 8.41 9.97
CA LEU A 229 19.42 7.38 9.28
C LEU A 229 20.18 7.87 8.03
N ASN A 230 20.14 9.18 7.74
CA ASN A 230 20.89 9.88 6.67
C ASN A 230 20.74 9.26 5.28
N ARG A 231 19.60 8.64 5.00
CA ARG A 231 19.25 8.09 3.68
C ARG A 231 17.75 8.08 3.46
N MET A 232 17.33 7.98 2.20
CA MET A 232 15.96 7.59 1.83
C MET A 232 15.82 6.07 2.00
N ALA A 233 14.58 5.61 2.11
CA ALA A 233 14.25 4.20 2.18
C ALA A 233 14.41 3.50 0.81
N THR A 234 14.55 2.19 0.83
CA THR A 234 14.32 1.30 -0.32
C THR A 234 12.92 0.68 -0.23
N GLU A 235 12.48 -0.02 -1.25
CA GLU A 235 11.24 -0.78 -1.22
C GLU A 235 11.31 -1.92 -0.20
N GLU A 236 12.46 -2.53 -0.02
CA GLU A 236 12.73 -3.61 0.95
C GLU A 236 12.58 -3.13 2.39
N ASP A 237 13.05 -1.91 2.71
CA ASP A 237 12.85 -1.30 4.03
C ASP A 237 11.37 -1.26 4.40
N ILE A 238 10.49 -0.96 3.43
CA ILE A 238 9.04 -0.85 3.65
C ILE A 238 8.39 -2.24 3.69
N ALA A 239 8.77 -3.12 2.76
CA ALA A 239 8.17 -4.45 2.63
C ALA A 239 8.35 -5.30 3.90
N GLY A 240 9.46 -5.16 4.63
CA GLY A 240 9.68 -5.83 5.91
C GLY A 240 8.60 -5.52 6.93
N GLY A 241 8.20 -4.26 7.07
CA GLY A 241 7.11 -3.85 7.95
C GLY A 241 5.73 -4.35 7.48
N VAL A 242 5.51 -4.41 6.16
CA VAL A 242 4.28 -4.97 5.59
C VAL A 242 4.17 -6.46 5.93
N ILE A 243 5.24 -7.24 5.72
CA ILE A 243 5.30 -8.66 6.07
C ILE A 243 5.08 -8.87 7.58
N PHE A 244 5.72 -8.05 8.42
CA PHE A 244 5.52 -8.11 9.87
C PHE A 244 4.04 -7.94 10.24
N PHE A 245 3.37 -6.88 9.80
CA PHE A 245 1.95 -6.66 10.12
C PHE A 245 1.03 -7.73 9.53
N ALA A 246 1.36 -8.26 8.35
CA ALA A 246 0.60 -9.33 7.71
C ALA A 246 0.76 -10.68 8.42
N SER A 247 1.87 -10.90 9.12
CA SER A 247 2.22 -12.17 9.74
C SER A 247 1.50 -12.39 11.08
N GLU A 248 1.56 -13.63 11.57
CA GLU A 248 1.09 -13.97 12.92
C GLU A 248 1.99 -13.41 14.04
N LEU A 249 3.18 -12.87 13.73
CA LEU A 249 4.01 -12.15 14.70
C LEU A 249 3.31 -10.89 15.22
N ALA A 250 2.41 -10.30 14.41
CA ALA A 250 1.60 -9.14 14.77
C ALA A 250 0.17 -9.52 15.23
N SER A 251 -0.04 -10.76 15.72
CA SER A 251 -1.38 -11.29 16.05
C SER A 251 -2.11 -10.46 17.14
N TYR A 252 -1.39 -9.72 17.98
CA TYR A 252 -1.97 -8.85 19.01
C TYR A 252 -1.85 -7.36 18.66
N ILE A 253 -1.66 -7.03 17.35
CA ILE A 253 -1.52 -5.66 16.88
C ILE A 253 -2.64 -5.36 15.87
N THR A 254 -3.49 -4.37 16.20
CA THR A 254 -4.52 -3.84 15.31
C THR A 254 -4.72 -2.35 15.57
N GLY A 255 -5.14 -1.57 14.56
CA GLY A 255 -5.35 -0.13 14.65
C GLY A 255 -4.08 0.72 14.68
N GLN A 256 -2.90 0.10 14.49
CA GLN A 256 -1.62 0.79 14.61
C GLN A 256 -1.14 1.36 13.29
N VAL A 257 -0.33 2.42 13.42
CA VAL A 257 0.39 3.06 12.31
C VAL A 257 1.87 2.98 12.60
N LEU A 258 2.61 2.23 11.77
CA LEU A 258 4.06 2.11 11.89
C LEU A 258 4.73 3.04 10.88
N SER A 259 5.40 4.08 11.38
CA SER A 259 6.29 4.91 10.56
C SER A 259 7.56 4.14 10.22
N ILE A 260 7.85 4.02 8.91
CA ILE A 260 9.12 3.47 8.41
C ILE A 260 9.76 4.59 7.58
N ASP A 261 10.41 5.50 8.28
CA ASP A 261 10.83 6.80 7.74
C ASP A 261 12.27 7.19 8.08
N GLY A 262 13.03 6.28 8.68
CA GLY A 262 14.41 6.53 9.09
C GLY A 262 14.55 7.52 10.24
N GLY A 263 13.46 7.75 11.00
CA GLY A 263 13.40 8.70 12.10
C GLY A 263 13.04 10.13 11.68
N LYS A 264 12.68 10.36 10.41
CA LYS A 264 12.36 11.71 9.90
C LYS A 264 11.22 12.39 10.64
N GLY A 265 10.28 11.64 11.16
CA GLY A 265 9.09 12.18 11.83
C GLY A 265 9.24 12.47 13.32
N VAL A 266 10.42 12.31 13.90
CA VAL A 266 10.63 12.42 15.38
C VAL A 266 11.53 13.57 15.80
N TRP A 267 11.96 14.43 14.88
CA TRP A 267 12.74 15.64 15.17
C TRP A 267 12.35 16.85 14.31
#